data_cf3a1193dda08c0c88e274563ae32c2c
#
_entry.id   cf3a1193dda08c0c88e274563ae32c2c
#
_cell.length_a   1.000
_cell.length_b   1.000
_cell.length_c   1.000
_cell.angle_alpha   90.00
_cell.angle_beta   90.00
_cell.angle_gamma   90.00
#
_symmetry.space_group_name_H-M   'P 1'
#
loop_
_entity.id
_entity.type
_entity.pdbx_description
1 polymer ?
#
loop_
_entity_poly.entity_id
_entity_poly.type
_entity_poly.pdbx_seq_one_letter_code
_entity_poly.pdbx_strand_id
1 'polypeptide(L)'
;MFKIIEGDFKNNKYSDEEYLDNWPMLYILENGRQAYIGESSHVKTRMTQHSSIEEKRIFDKVHFIYSKLFNQSVTFDYESKLIQYIAADELYEVTNKNKGIADKQYYQKQEYDEKFATLWRKLQREKLVKHSIEEIENSDLFKYSPYKELNDSQRQAVEDIVQKLKEGTVDKVVVNGMPGSGKTIVAVYSVPTNYGKECRHNIP
;
A
#
# COMPACT_ATOMS: atom_id res chain seq x y z
N MET A 1 17.30 13.23 5.79
CA MET A 1 16.91 12.39 6.95
C MET A 1 15.40 12.45 7.09
N PHE A 2 14.73 11.32 7.32
CA PHE A 2 13.29 11.29 7.50
C PHE A 2 12.90 11.74 8.91
N LYS A 3 11.81 12.49 9.04
CA LYS A 3 11.18 12.87 10.30
C LYS A 3 9.78 12.27 10.35
N ILE A 4 9.39 11.68 11.46
CA ILE A 4 8.04 11.16 11.69
C ILE A 4 7.45 11.97 12.84
N ILE A 5 6.22 12.46 12.65
CA ILE A 5 5.53 13.35 13.59
C ILE A 5 4.15 12.74 13.82
N GLU A 6 3.89 12.37 15.06
CA GLU A 6 2.57 11.89 15.48
C GLU A 6 1.61 13.07 15.72
N GLY A 7 0.37 12.91 15.30
CA GLY A 7 -0.75 13.81 15.57
C GLY A 7 -1.99 13.05 15.98
N ASP A 8 -2.89 13.73 16.65
CA ASP A 8 -4.20 13.21 17.02
C ASP A 8 -5.19 13.50 15.88
N PHE A 9 -5.45 12.49 15.05
CA PHE A 9 -6.34 12.61 13.91
C PHE A 9 -7.80 12.80 14.34
N LYS A 10 -8.23 12.09 15.38
CA LYS A 10 -9.59 12.13 15.88
C LYS A 10 -10.02 13.50 16.38
N ASN A 11 -9.10 14.23 17.04
CA ASN A 11 -9.36 15.54 17.60
C ASN A 11 -8.79 16.68 16.74
N ASN A 12 -8.29 16.40 15.53
CA ASN A 12 -7.64 17.36 14.63
C ASN A 12 -6.52 18.18 15.30
N LYS A 13 -5.72 17.52 16.16
CA LYS A 13 -4.60 18.16 16.85
C LYS A 13 -3.29 17.74 16.19
N TYR A 14 -2.70 18.67 15.46
CA TYR A 14 -1.44 18.46 14.74
C TYR A 14 -0.41 19.50 15.18
N SER A 15 0.87 19.17 14.95
CA SER A 15 1.96 20.14 15.10
C SER A 15 1.75 21.33 14.14
N ASP A 16 2.01 22.55 14.61
CA ASP A 16 1.93 23.78 13.79
C ASP A 16 3.20 24.01 12.94
N GLU A 17 3.99 22.96 12.70
CA GLU A 17 5.21 23.09 11.91
C GLU A 17 4.89 23.53 10.46
N GLU A 18 5.63 24.52 9.98
CA GLU A 18 5.41 25.20 8.70
C GLU A 18 5.46 24.26 7.49
N TYR A 19 6.26 23.18 7.57
CA TYR A 19 6.38 22.21 6.49
C TYR A 19 5.18 21.25 6.33
N LEU A 20 4.19 21.28 7.22
CA LEU A 20 2.93 20.56 7.04
C LEU A 20 2.05 21.16 5.94
N ASP A 21 2.37 22.36 5.47
CA ASP A 21 1.73 23.00 4.33
C ASP A 21 2.75 23.25 3.20
N ASN A 22 2.36 22.99 1.97
CA ASN A 22 3.14 23.24 0.76
C ASN A 22 4.44 22.41 0.62
N TRP A 23 4.49 21.22 1.24
CA TRP A 23 5.59 20.29 1.03
C TRP A 23 5.06 18.87 0.81
N PRO A 24 5.58 18.13 -0.21
CA PRO A 24 5.19 16.75 -0.43
C PRO A 24 5.50 15.88 0.81
N MET A 25 4.50 15.19 1.32
CA MET A 25 4.61 14.36 2.51
C MET A 25 3.85 13.06 2.33
N LEU A 26 4.25 12.06 3.09
CA LEU A 26 3.48 10.84 3.30
C LEU A 26 2.80 10.91 4.66
N TYR A 27 1.71 10.18 4.82
CA TYR A 27 1.06 10.02 6.11
C TYR A 27 0.47 8.63 6.26
N ILE A 28 0.41 8.18 7.51
CA ILE A 28 -0.24 6.93 7.92
C ILE A 28 -1.31 7.31 8.94
N LEU A 29 -2.59 7.06 8.62
CA LEU A 29 -3.68 7.07 9.59
C LEU A 29 -3.80 5.68 10.19
N GLU A 30 -3.96 5.58 11.51
CA GLU A 30 -4.08 4.28 12.17
C GLU A 30 -4.97 4.33 13.43
N ASN A 31 -5.46 3.15 13.85
CA ASN A 31 -6.22 2.94 15.07
C ASN A 31 -5.73 1.72 15.87
N GLY A 32 -4.47 1.31 15.68
CA GLY A 32 -3.86 0.12 16.29
C GLY A 32 -4.22 -1.20 15.60
N ARG A 33 -5.27 -1.25 14.76
CA ARG A 33 -5.67 -2.44 13.99
C ARG A 33 -5.65 -2.21 12.48
N GLN A 34 -6.11 -1.06 12.05
CA GLN A 34 -6.23 -0.70 10.65
C GLN A 34 -5.35 0.50 10.34
N ALA A 35 -4.85 0.56 9.10
CA ALA A 35 -4.10 1.70 8.61
C ALA A 35 -4.54 2.13 7.22
N TYR A 36 -4.40 3.42 6.96
CA TYR A 36 -4.54 4.02 5.65
C TYR A 36 -3.31 4.85 5.35
N ILE A 37 -2.68 4.61 4.22
CA ILE A 37 -1.48 5.31 3.76
C ILE A 37 -1.89 6.33 2.69
N GLY A 38 -1.26 7.49 2.69
CA GLY A 38 -1.50 8.50 1.67
C GLY A 38 -0.35 9.47 1.52
N GLU A 39 -0.42 10.27 0.47
CA GLU A 39 0.48 11.38 0.20
C GLU A 39 -0.30 12.69 0.04
N SER A 40 0.33 13.81 0.30
CA SER A 40 -0.20 15.14 -0.01
C SER A 40 0.88 16.21 0.08
N SER A 41 0.79 17.22 -0.79
CA SER A 41 1.55 18.46 -0.63
C SER A 41 0.85 19.47 0.30
N HIS A 42 -0.41 19.23 0.66
CA HIS A 42 -1.24 20.09 1.51
C HIS A 42 -1.89 19.25 2.61
N VAL A 43 -1.06 18.77 3.53
CA VAL A 43 -1.47 17.74 4.51
C VAL A 43 -2.58 18.23 5.43
N LYS A 44 -2.56 19.47 5.92
CA LYS A 44 -3.62 20.01 6.79
C LYS A 44 -4.99 20.01 6.10
N THR A 45 -5.04 20.47 4.85
CA THR A 45 -6.27 20.41 4.04
C THR A 45 -6.71 18.96 3.82
N ARG A 46 -5.77 18.07 3.54
CA ARG A 46 -6.05 16.64 3.34
C ARG A 46 -6.62 15.97 4.59
N MET A 47 -6.10 16.29 5.77
CA MET A 47 -6.63 15.77 7.04
C MET A 47 -8.05 16.26 7.28
N THR A 48 -8.36 17.53 7.02
CA THR A 48 -9.72 18.08 7.11
C THR A 48 -10.69 17.35 6.16
N GLN A 49 -10.27 17.06 4.92
CA GLN A 49 -11.06 16.26 3.99
C GLN A 49 -11.30 14.84 4.52
N HIS A 50 -10.27 14.19 5.04
CA HIS A 50 -10.39 12.84 5.59
C HIS A 50 -11.31 12.78 6.81
N SER A 51 -11.27 13.76 7.71
CA SER A 51 -12.14 13.80 8.90
C SER A 51 -13.64 13.94 8.54
N SER A 52 -13.96 14.45 7.34
CA SER A 52 -15.32 14.53 6.83
C SER A 52 -15.84 13.23 6.22
N ILE A 53 -14.94 12.28 5.88
CA ILE A 53 -15.28 10.98 5.27
C ILE A 53 -15.61 9.98 6.39
N GLU A 54 -16.82 9.40 6.37
CA GLU A 54 -17.29 8.48 7.40
C GLU A 54 -16.37 7.27 7.58
N GLU A 55 -15.92 6.65 6.48
CA GLU A 55 -15.01 5.51 6.48
C GLU A 55 -13.64 5.82 7.13
N LYS A 56 -13.26 7.09 7.26
CA LYS A 56 -11.98 7.52 7.85
C LYS A 56 -12.08 7.87 9.34
N ARG A 57 -13.29 8.03 9.88
CA ARG A 57 -13.52 8.35 11.30
C ARG A 57 -13.11 7.25 12.26
N ILE A 58 -12.79 6.06 11.73
CA ILE A 58 -12.28 4.94 12.52
C ILE A 58 -10.85 5.14 12.99
N PHE A 59 -10.09 6.07 12.38
CA PHE A 59 -8.70 6.32 12.74
C PHE A 59 -8.59 7.31 13.90
N ASP A 60 -7.63 7.04 14.80
CA ASP A 60 -7.37 7.88 15.98
C ASP A 60 -6.13 8.75 15.79
N LYS A 61 -5.09 8.19 15.17
CA LYS A 61 -3.79 8.82 15.03
C LYS A 61 -3.39 9.06 13.57
N VAL A 62 -2.51 9.99 13.37
CA VAL A 62 -1.80 10.21 12.11
C VAL A 62 -0.31 10.31 12.35
N HIS A 63 0.47 9.69 11.48
CA HIS A 63 1.92 9.80 11.46
C HIS A 63 2.34 10.47 10.16
N PHE A 64 2.79 11.73 10.24
CA PHE A 64 3.31 12.46 9.10
C PHE A 64 4.78 12.11 8.89
N ILE A 65 5.12 11.75 7.67
CA ILE A 65 6.48 11.40 7.27
C ILE A 65 7.01 12.50 6.36
N TYR A 66 8.00 13.21 6.86
CA TYR A 66 8.64 14.33 6.19
C TYR A 66 10.08 14.04 5.81
N SER A 67 10.51 14.57 4.66
CA SER A 67 11.91 14.65 4.27
C SER A 67 12.14 15.85 3.36
N LYS A 68 13.26 16.57 3.55
CA LYS A 68 13.71 17.62 2.61
C LYS A 68 14.00 17.09 1.21
N LEU A 69 14.14 15.77 1.08
CA LEU A 69 14.40 15.08 -0.19
C LEU A 69 13.11 14.73 -0.93
N PHE A 70 11.95 14.92 -0.31
CA PHE A 70 10.68 14.58 -0.96
C PHE A 70 10.32 15.57 -2.06
N ASN A 71 9.94 15.03 -3.19
CA ASN A 71 9.18 15.66 -4.24
C ASN A 71 7.95 14.79 -4.54
N GLN A 72 7.03 15.27 -5.35
CA GLN A 72 5.78 14.59 -5.63
C GLN A 72 5.96 13.19 -6.25
N SER A 73 6.94 13.02 -7.15
CA SER A 73 7.20 11.71 -7.76
C SER A 73 7.66 10.68 -6.72
N VAL A 74 8.51 11.12 -5.78
CA VAL A 74 9.00 10.27 -4.68
C VAL A 74 7.87 9.93 -3.73
N THR A 75 7.00 10.87 -3.37
CA THR A 75 5.89 10.58 -2.45
C THR A 75 4.87 9.64 -3.07
N PHE A 76 4.58 9.73 -4.36
CA PHE A 76 3.74 8.75 -5.07
C PHE A 76 4.36 7.35 -5.06
N ASP A 77 5.65 7.22 -5.38
CA ASP A 77 6.35 5.93 -5.37
C ASP A 77 6.38 5.33 -3.96
N TYR A 78 6.71 6.14 -2.96
CA TYR A 78 6.78 5.69 -1.57
C TYR A 78 5.41 5.38 -0.97
N GLU A 79 4.35 6.10 -1.34
CA GLU A 79 2.97 5.75 -0.96
C GLU A 79 2.64 4.33 -1.43
N SER A 80 2.88 4.06 -2.72
CA SER A 80 2.63 2.74 -3.30
C SER A 80 3.44 1.64 -2.61
N LYS A 81 4.74 1.86 -2.37
CA LYS A 81 5.60 0.92 -1.64
C LYS A 81 5.12 0.71 -0.20
N LEU A 82 4.80 1.78 0.51
CA LEU A 82 4.32 1.67 1.89
C LEU A 82 3.01 0.89 1.96
N ILE A 83 2.07 1.09 1.03
CA ILE A 83 0.83 0.30 0.97
C ILE A 83 1.15 -1.19 0.84
N GLN A 84 2.07 -1.56 -0.06
CA GLN A 84 2.45 -2.95 -0.31
C GLN A 84 3.16 -3.58 0.90
N TYR A 85 4.16 -2.89 1.43
CA TYR A 85 4.99 -3.43 2.51
C TYR A 85 4.27 -3.46 3.85
N ILE A 86 3.46 -2.43 4.19
CA ILE A 86 2.65 -2.41 5.42
C ILE A 86 1.55 -3.47 5.37
N ALA A 87 0.93 -3.70 4.19
CA ALA A 87 -0.02 -4.79 4.04
C ALA A 87 0.60 -6.17 4.26
N ALA A 88 1.86 -6.36 3.84
CA ALA A 88 2.60 -7.61 4.02
C ALA A 88 3.23 -7.75 5.41
N ASP A 89 3.41 -6.65 6.13
CA ASP A 89 3.93 -6.64 7.51
C ASP A 89 2.91 -7.17 8.54
N GLU A 90 1.63 -7.20 8.18
CA GLU A 90 0.52 -7.71 9.02
C GLU A 90 0.38 -7.04 10.41
N LEU A 91 1.02 -5.89 10.64
CA LEU A 91 0.74 -5.11 11.85
C LEU A 91 -0.64 -4.48 11.77
N TYR A 92 -1.01 -4.01 10.56
CA TYR A 92 -2.29 -3.37 10.28
C TYR A 92 -3.01 -4.05 9.12
N GLU A 93 -4.33 -4.04 9.18
CA GLU A 93 -5.19 -4.24 8.02
C GLU A 93 -5.21 -2.95 7.19
N VAL A 94 -4.59 -2.95 6.00
CA VAL A 94 -4.52 -1.78 5.13
C VAL A 94 -5.86 -1.55 4.43
N THR A 95 -6.42 -0.35 4.58
CA THR A 95 -7.77 0.01 4.06
C THR A 95 -7.74 0.76 2.73
N ASN A 96 -6.57 0.92 2.13
CA ASN A 96 -6.45 1.57 0.83
C ASN A 96 -7.21 0.80 -0.26
N LYS A 97 -8.14 1.47 -0.95
CA LYS A 97 -8.88 0.90 -2.10
C LYS A 97 -8.03 0.84 -3.36
N ASN A 98 -7.08 1.77 -3.50
CA ASN A 98 -6.14 1.88 -4.61
C ASN A 98 -4.73 1.58 -4.14
N LYS A 99 -3.91 1.04 -5.05
CA LYS A 99 -2.53 0.62 -4.77
C LYS A 99 -1.50 1.76 -4.80
N GLY A 100 -1.95 3.00 -4.95
CA GLY A 100 -1.07 4.13 -5.25
C GLY A 100 -0.63 4.13 -6.73
N ILE A 101 0.23 5.07 -7.09
CA ILE A 101 0.80 5.18 -8.44
C ILE A 101 2.18 4.53 -8.38
N ALA A 102 2.25 3.24 -8.72
CA ALA A 102 3.51 2.49 -8.74
C ALA A 102 4.26 2.62 -10.07
N ASP A 103 5.54 2.32 -10.01
CA ASP A 103 6.44 2.00 -11.14
C ASP A 103 6.64 3.09 -12.21
N LYS A 104 6.48 4.35 -11.86
CA LYS A 104 6.91 5.43 -12.74
C LYS A 104 8.42 5.64 -12.62
N GLN A 105 9.09 5.75 -13.78
CA GLN A 105 10.48 6.19 -13.82
C GLN A 105 10.51 7.70 -13.55
N TYR A 106 11.38 8.13 -12.65
CA TYR A 106 11.61 9.53 -12.33
C TYR A 106 13.09 9.76 -12.01
N TYR A 107 13.50 11.03 -12.00
CA TYR A 107 14.88 11.41 -11.77
C TYR A 107 15.40 10.89 -10.43
N GLN A 108 16.57 10.24 -10.41
CA GLN A 108 17.22 9.64 -9.24
C GLN A 108 16.41 8.52 -8.56
N LYS A 109 15.51 7.82 -9.25
CA LYS A 109 14.70 6.75 -8.66
C LYS A 109 15.53 5.73 -7.89
N GLN A 110 16.66 5.30 -8.44
CA GLN A 110 17.53 4.30 -7.79
C GLN A 110 18.05 4.79 -6.42
N GLU A 111 18.44 6.05 -6.29
CA GLU A 111 18.86 6.60 -5.00
C GLU A 111 17.72 6.63 -3.97
N TYR A 112 16.49 6.88 -4.43
CA TYR A 112 15.32 6.86 -3.56
C TYR A 112 14.94 5.43 -3.17
N ASP A 113 15.10 4.45 -4.05
CA ASP A 113 14.90 3.03 -3.73
C ASP A 113 15.82 2.59 -2.58
N GLU A 114 17.09 2.98 -2.61
CA GLU A 114 18.03 2.71 -1.51
C GLU A 114 17.64 3.44 -0.21
N LYS A 115 17.15 4.68 -0.31
CA LYS A 115 16.69 5.48 0.84
C LYS A 115 15.41 4.95 1.47
N PHE A 116 14.57 4.22 0.72
CA PHE A 116 13.36 3.60 1.24
C PHE A 116 13.65 2.64 2.41
N ALA A 117 14.72 1.84 2.32
CA ALA A 117 15.14 0.98 3.41
C ALA A 117 15.50 1.77 4.70
N THR A 118 15.99 3.01 4.55
CA THR A 118 16.26 3.88 5.70
C THR A 118 14.98 4.42 6.32
N LEU A 119 13.97 4.75 5.51
CA LEU A 119 12.64 5.12 5.99
C LEU A 119 12.01 3.94 6.74
N TRP A 120 12.04 2.74 6.15
CA TRP A 120 11.45 1.54 6.74
C TRP A 120 12.03 1.23 8.11
N ARG A 121 13.37 1.24 8.24
CA ARG A 121 14.03 1.09 9.56
C ARG A 121 13.62 2.14 10.59
N LYS A 122 13.29 3.36 10.13
CA LYS A 122 12.75 4.37 11.03
C LYS A 122 11.34 4.05 11.48
N LEU A 123 10.46 3.59 10.57
CA LEU A 123 9.12 3.13 10.92
C LEU A 123 9.16 1.97 11.93
N GLN A 124 10.11 1.03 11.80
CA GLN A 124 10.32 -0.03 12.79
C GLN A 124 10.69 0.52 14.18
N ARG A 125 11.57 1.52 14.25
CA ARG A 125 11.94 2.15 15.54
C ARG A 125 10.76 2.83 16.22
N GLU A 126 9.89 3.44 15.43
CA GLU A 126 8.64 4.07 15.91
C GLU A 126 7.52 3.03 16.13
N LYS A 127 7.79 1.73 15.92
CA LYS A 127 6.85 0.61 16.07
C LYS A 127 5.62 0.70 15.16
N LEU A 128 5.77 1.34 14.02
CA LEU A 128 4.75 1.44 12.98
C LEU A 128 4.78 0.27 12.00
N VAL A 129 5.81 -0.56 12.07
CA VAL A 129 5.96 -1.83 11.33
C VAL A 129 6.77 -2.81 12.18
N LYS A 130 6.61 -4.13 11.95
CA LYS A 130 7.26 -5.20 12.73
C LYS A 130 8.50 -5.75 12.05
N HIS A 131 8.33 -6.20 10.79
CA HIS A 131 9.31 -7.00 10.08
C HIS A 131 10.29 -6.13 9.29
N SER A 132 11.47 -6.64 9.03
CA SER A 132 12.42 -6.02 8.10
C SER A 132 11.93 -6.15 6.66
N ILE A 133 12.45 -5.30 5.76
CA ILE A 133 12.16 -5.41 4.32
C ILE A 133 12.52 -6.82 3.82
N GLU A 134 13.66 -7.35 4.24
CA GLU A 134 14.14 -8.66 3.83
C GLU A 134 13.20 -9.79 4.26
N GLU A 135 12.69 -9.75 5.50
CA GLU A 135 11.68 -10.71 5.98
C GLU A 135 10.39 -10.62 5.18
N ILE A 136 9.92 -9.39 4.91
CA ILE A 136 8.71 -9.16 4.11
C ILE A 136 8.88 -9.69 2.70
N GLU A 137 9.97 -9.35 2.00
CA GLU A 137 10.23 -9.77 0.62
C GLU A 137 10.35 -11.28 0.47
N ASN A 138 10.80 -11.95 1.52
CA ASN A 138 10.88 -13.41 1.58
C ASN A 138 9.56 -14.09 1.97
N SER A 139 8.58 -13.35 2.50
CA SER A 139 7.29 -13.90 2.88
C SER A 139 6.44 -14.30 1.67
N ASP A 140 5.65 -15.35 1.82
CA ASP A 140 4.71 -15.77 0.77
C ASP A 140 3.61 -14.72 0.56
N LEU A 141 3.19 -14.05 1.63
CA LEU A 141 2.22 -12.96 1.56
C LEU A 141 2.68 -11.83 0.64
N PHE A 142 3.95 -11.43 0.71
CA PHE A 142 4.50 -10.40 -0.17
C PHE A 142 4.70 -10.91 -1.60
N LYS A 143 5.18 -12.14 -1.78
CA LYS A 143 5.39 -12.74 -3.10
C LYS A 143 4.10 -12.85 -3.91
N TYR A 144 2.98 -13.13 -3.23
CA TYR A 144 1.66 -13.30 -3.83
C TYR A 144 0.71 -12.15 -3.47
N SER A 145 1.24 -11.03 -3.02
CA SER A 145 0.45 -9.88 -2.58
C SER A 145 -0.45 -9.36 -3.71
N PRO A 146 -1.73 -9.13 -3.43
CA PRO A 146 -2.64 -8.47 -4.36
C PRO A 146 -2.26 -7.01 -4.64
N TYR A 147 -1.30 -6.46 -3.91
CA TYR A 147 -0.77 -5.11 -4.14
C TYR A 147 0.39 -5.07 -5.14
N LYS A 148 0.91 -6.20 -5.61
CA LYS A 148 1.85 -6.22 -6.74
C LYS A 148 1.13 -5.85 -8.03
N GLU A 149 1.76 -5.01 -8.85
CA GLU A 149 1.20 -4.70 -10.17
C GLU A 149 1.27 -5.91 -11.08
N LEU A 150 0.16 -6.14 -11.78
CA LEU A 150 0.13 -7.06 -12.90
C LEU A 150 0.78 -6.39 -14.11
N ASN A 151 1.67 -7.08 -14.80
CA ASN A 151 2.07 -6.65 -16.13
C ASN A 151 0.87 -6.78 -17.11
N ASP A 152 0.98 -6.17 -18.28
CA ASP A 152 -0.13 -6.11 -19.24
C ASP A 152 -0.68 -7.50 -19.60
N SER A 153 0.20 -8.50 -19.80
CA SER A 153 -0.21 -9.87 -20.11
C SER A 153 -0.95 -10.54 -18.94
N GLN A 154 -0.51 -10.30 -17.71
CA GLN A 154 -1.16 -10.82 -16.51
C GLN A 154 -2.51 -10.13 -16.29
N ARG A 155 -2.59 -8.82 -16.51
CA ARG A 155 -3.84 -8.05 -16.41
C ARG A 155 -4.88 -8.55 -17.39
N GLN A 156 -4.50 -8.72 -18.66
CA GLN A 156 -5.36 -9.27 -19.69
C GLN A 156 -5.85 -10.67 -19.32
N ALA A 157 -4.98 -11.53 -18.82
CA ALA A 157 -5.36 -12.87 -18.39
C ALA A 157 -6.37 -12.84 -17.22
N VAL A 158 -6.20 -11.94 -16.24
CA VAL A 158 -7.16 -11.78 -15.14
C VAL A 158 -8.50 -11.29 -15.64
N GLU A 159 -8.54 -10.29 -16.52
CA GLU A 159 -9.77 -9.75 -17.11
C GLU A 159 -10.53 -10.83 -17.88
N ASP A 160 -9.84 -11.60 -18.72
CA ASP A 160 -10.41 -12.68 -19.50
C ASP A 160 -11.00 -13.79 -18.61
N ILE A 161 -10.29 -14.16 -17.52
CA ILE A 161 -10.77 -15.17 -16.57
C ILE A 161 -12.02 -14.68 -15.85
N VAL A 162 -11.97 -13.46 -15.28
CA VAL A 162 -13.08 -12.88 -14.53
C VAL A 162 -14.32 -12.71 -15.40
N GLN A 163 -14.14 -12.28 -16.65
CA GLN A 163 -15.25 -12.15 -17.60
C GLN A 163 -15.91 -13.50 -17.89
N LYS A 164 -15.14 -14.53 -18.23
CA LYS A 164 -15.64 -15.87 -18.52
C LYS A 164 -16.38 -16.51 -17.33
N LEU A 165 -15.88 -16.29 -16.12
CA LEU A 165 -16.53 -16.77 -14.90
C LEU A 165 -17.83 -16.02 -14.62
N LYS A 166 -17.90 -14.71 -14.87
CA LYS A 166 -19.15 -13.93 -14.75
C LYS A 166 -20.21 -14.30 -15.76
N GLU A 167 -19.81 -14.62 -16.96
CA GLU A 167 -20.72 -15.06 -18.04
C GLU A 167 -21.28 -16.48 -17.81
N GLY A 168 -20.71 -17.22 -16.86
CA GLY A 168 -21.14 -18.61 -16.57
C GLY A 168 -20.89 -19.56 -17.72
N THR A 169 -20.06 -19.21 -18.69
CA THR A 169 -19.79 -19.97 -19.90
C THR A 169 -18.80 -21.11 -19.72
N VAL A 170 -18.05 -21.09 -18.59
CA VAL A 170 -16.99 -22.06 -18.29
C VAL A 170 -16.95 -22.41 -16.80
N ASP A 171 -16.80 -23.72 -16.52
CA ASP A 171 -16.61 -24.22 -15.15
C ASP A 171 -15.13 -24.33 -14.77
N LYS A 172 -14.24 -24.27 -15.74
CA LYS A 172 -12.78 -24.41 -15.52
C LYS A 172 -11.98 -23.57 -16.51
N VAL A 173 -11.02 -22.85 -15.97
CA VAL A 173 -10.02 -22.09 -16.76
C VAL A 173 -8.64 -22.64 -16.47
N VAL A 174 -7.85 -22.88 -17.54
CA VAL A 174 -6.46 -23.33 -17.42
C VAL A 174 -5.54 -22.22 -17.95
N VAL A 175 -4.63 -21.74 -17.11
CA VAL A 175 -3.64 -20.73 -17.47
C VAL A 175 -2.30 -21.40 -17.72
N ASN A 176 -1.83 -21.33 -18.97
CA ASN A 176 -0.52 -21.84 -19.37
C ASN A 176 0.51 -20.69 -19.39
N GLY A 177 1.74 -21.00 -18.98
CA GLY A 177 2.84 -20.04 -19.00
C GLY A 177 4.14 -20.69 -18.52
N MET A 178 5.26 -20.09 -18.88
CA MET A 178 6.58 -20.57 -18.46
C MET A 178 6.76 -20.52 -16.94
N PRO A 179 7.67 -21.32 -16.36
CA PRO A 179 8.05 -21.17 -14.96
C PRO A 179 8.43 -19.71 -14.65
N GLY A 180 7.95 -19.17 -13.52
CA GLY A 180 8.21 -17.78 -13.13
C GLY A 180 7.37 -16.70 -13.82
N SER A 181 6.46 -17.03 -14.75
CA SER A 181 5.59 -16.06 -15.45
C SER A 181 4.49 -15.43 -14.60
N GLY A 182 4.39 -15.79 -13.31
CA GLY A 182 3.41 -15.22 -12.39
C GLY A 182 2.00 -15.85 -12.47
N LYS A 183 1.87 -17.09 -12.91
CA LYS A 183 0.56 -17.81 -12.98
C LYS A 183 -0.19 -17.80 -11.64
N THR A 184 0.51 -17.98 -10.53
CA THR A 184 -0.07 -17.94 -9.19
C THR A 184 -0.63 -16.54 -8.87
N ILE A 185 0.07 -15.47 -9.29
CA ILE A 185 -0.40 -14.10 -9.14
C ILE A 185 -1.71 -13.91 -9.92
N VAL A 186 -1.76 -14.35 -11.17
CA VAL A 186 -2.99 -14.30 -11.99
C VAL A 186 -4.14 -15.04 -11.30
N ALA A 187 -3.90 -16.24 -10.75
CA ALA A 187 -4.92 -17.00 -10.03
C ALA A 187 -5.46 -16.24 -8.81
N VAL A 188 -4.57 -15.66 -7.98
CA VAL A 188 -4.97 -14.87 -6.80
C VAL A 188 -5.82 -13.65 -7.18
N TYR A 189 -5.47 -12.96 -8.26
CA TYR A 189 -6.23 -11.79 -8.74
C TYR A 189 -7.57 -12.16 -9.40
N SER A 190 -7.69 -13.38 -9.91
CA SER A 190 -8.91 -13.83 -10.57
C SER A 190 -10.00 -14.30 -9.59
N VAL A 191 -9.67 -14.48 -8.31
CA VAL A 191 -10.65 -14.85 -7.28
C VAL A 191 -11.51 -13.62 -6.93
N PRO A 192 -12.85 -13.64 -7.17
CA PRO A 192 -13.70 -12.53 -6.79
C PRO A 192 -13.62 -12.24 -5.30
N THR A 193 -13.45 -10.98 -4.93
CA THR A 193 -13.31 -10.52 -3.53
C THR A 193 -14.50 -10.89 -2.63
N ASN A 194 -15.64 -11.22 -3.20
CA ASN A 194 -16.84 -11.67 -2.48
C ASN A 194 -16.77 -13.14 -2.01
N TYR A 195 -15.85 -13.96 -2.54
CA TYR A 195 -15.61 -15.34 -2.07
C TYR A 195 -14.47 -15.41 -1.03
N GLY A 196 -13.81 -14.30 -0.73
CA GLY A 196 -12.59 -14.25 0.08
C GLY A 196 -12.76 -14.49 1.58
N LYS A 197 -13.97 -14.80 2.07
CA LYS A 197 -14.14 -15.19 3.49
C LYS A 197 -14.17 -16.72 3.71
N GLU A 198 -14.47 -17.52 2.70
CA GLU A 198 -14.58 -18.99 2.87
C GLU A 198 -13.45 -19.80 2.22
N CYS A 199 -12.72 -19.26 1.24
CA CYS A 199 -11.68 -20.01 0.52
C CYS A 199 -10.24 -19.89 1.05
N ARG A 200 -10.01 -19.15 2.13
CA ARG A 200 -8.65 -19.00 2.73
C ARG A 200 -8.14 -20.24 3.48
N HIS A 201 -8.93 -21.30 3.60
CA HIS A 201 -8.60 -22.47 4.42
C HIS A 201 -8.30 -23.76 3.64
N ASN A 202 -8.32 -23.74 2.31
CA ASN A 202 -8.14 -24.97 1.51
C ASN A 202 -7.22 -24.78 0.29
N ILE A 203 -6.03 -24.23 0.48
CA ILE A 203 -4.93 -24.38 -0.50
C ILE A 203 -3.89 -25.29 0.16
N PRO A 204 -3.64 -26.49 -0.41
CA PRO A 204 -2.66 -27.44 0.09
C PRO A 204 -1.24 -26.90 -0.05
#